data_86f4dc1a5aec914da0585edd495cc57d
#
_entry.id   86f4dc1a5aec914da0585edd495cc57d
#
_cell.length_a   1.000
_cell.length_b   1.000
_cell.length_c   1.000
_cell.angle_alpha   90.00
_cell.angle_beta   90.00
_cell.angle_gamma   90.00
#
_symmetry.space_group_name_H-M   'P 1'
#
loop_
_entity.id
_entity.type
_entity.pdbx_description
1 polymer ?
#
loop_
_entity_poly.entity_id
_entity_poly.type
_entity_poly.pdbx_seq_one_letter_code
_entity_poly.pdbx_strand_id
1 'polypeptide(L)'
;ALKAREEFPWCKELPEAVFFNDVLPYASLDETREPWRAGFYEQCRDMVKDCRTTTEAVQAINKDFFNLIKVHYNTGRKAPNQSPSESIELGKATCTGLSIILVDACRSVGVPARVAGTPLWSNKRGNHTWTEIYDSGEWFFTGADEYNKAGLNRAWFVGDASKAIADDWRHAIWATSWKRTSDHFPMVWDLENRGVPAVNVTGRYTSGQEQKPKQSTVYLRLWDKRGGDRLAAPVELLDSSGKVLAEVTTRAGTTDLNDMPAFKITTGEEYRLRVRYEEEAGWENFKAVGEGEETMDLVWPELGKGSVELKAISQWLALLPEERHLSVPQGALSRKDAERARGLIWETVRKELAEDREAEMGRKVAKAAGKEMKFLEQTFGTVSYTHLTLPTIYSV
;
A
#
# COMPACT_ATOMS: atom_id res chain seq x y z
N ALA A 1 30.04 -2.75 -1.46
CA ALA A 1 28.96 -3.69 -1.08
C ALA A 1 29.47 -5.14 -1.08
N LEU A 2 30.05 -5.66 -2.18
CA LEU A 2 30.55 -7.05 -2.21
C LEU A 2 31.63 -7.33 -1.16
N LYS A 3 32.61 -6.41 -0.99
CA LYS A 3 33.60 -6.51 0.08
C LYS A 3 32.96 -6.62 1.46
N ALA A 4 31.95 -5.80 1.75
CA ALA A 4 31.21 -5.86 3.01
C ALA A 4 30.46 -7.20 3.17
N ARG A 5 29.91 -7.75 2.06
CA ARG A 5 29.24 -9.07 2.09
C ARG A 5 30.21 -10.21 2.42
N GLU A 6 31.45 -10.11 1.98
CA GLU A 6 32.49 -11.10 2.30
C GLU A 6 33.04 -10.96 3.72
N GLU A 7 33.08 -9.74 4.26
CA GLU A 7 33.74 -9.43 5.53
C GLU A 7 32.79 -9.59 6.73
N PHE A 8 31.56 -9.02 6.66
CA PHE A 8 30.68 -8.92 7.81
C PHE A 8 29.67 -10.08 7.89
N PRO A 9 29.56 -10.76 9.07
CA PRO A 9 28.71 -11.93 9.22
C PRO A 9 27.22 -11.64 8.92
N TRP A 10 26.70 -10.51 9.36
CA TRP A 10 25.31 -10.11 9.10
C TRP A 10 24.99 -9.89 7.63
N CYS A 11 25.99 -9.56 6.79
CA CYS A 11 25.78 -9.32 5.37
C CYS A 11 25.86 -10.59 4.53
N LYS A 12 26.62 -11.61 5.01
CA LYS A 12 26.79 -12.90 4.31
C LYS A 12 25.47 -13.66 4.14
N GLU A 13 24.65 -13.65 5.18
CA GLU A 13 23.41 -14.42 5.27
C GLU A 13 22.17 -13.64 4.81
N LEU A 14 22.35 -12.39 4.33
CA LEU A 14 21.24 -11.61 3.84
C LEU A 14 20.55 -12.26 2.64
N PRO A 15 19.20 -12.26 2.61
CA PRO A 15 18.45 -12.59 1.42
C PRO A 15 18.90 -11.69 0.26
N GLU A 16 19.07 -12.26 -0.95
CA GLU A 16 19.53 -11.49 -2.11
C GLU A 16 18.65 -10.26 -2.39
N ALA A 17 17.33 -10.40 -2.25
CA ALA A 17 16.40 -9.30 -2.43
C ALA A 17 16.69 -8.12 -1.51
N VAL A 18 17.03 -8.38 -0.24
CA VAL A 18 17.39 -7.35 0.74
C VAL A 18 18.75 -6.75 0.40
N PHE A 19 19.74 -7.59 0.05
CA PHE A 19 21.05 -7.10 -0.34
C PHE A 19 20.97 -6.16 -1.55
N PHE A 20 20.26 -6.55 -2.60
CA PHE A 20 20.12 -5.74 -3.82
C PHE A 20 19.28 -4.48 -3.62
N ASN A 21 18.30 -4.52 -2.73
CA ASN A 21 17.41 -3.39 -2.51
C ASN A 21 17.94 -2.38 -1.48
N ASP A 22 18.64 -2.86 -0.42
CA ASP A 22 18.88 -2.07 0.77
C ASP A 22 20.37 -1.97 1.19
N VAL A 23 21.28 -2.70 0.52
CA VAL A 23 22.73 -2.60 0.73
C VAL A 23 23.45 -2.09 -0.52
N LEU A 24 23.16 -2.70 -1.67
CA LEU A 24 23.85 -2.38 -2.93
C LEU A 24 23.59 -0.96 -3.46
N PRO A 25 22.41 -0.35 -3.31
CA PRO A 25 22.13 0.96 -3.86
C PRO A 25 23.12 2.03 -3.40
N TYR A 26 23.48 2.90 -4.35
CA TYR A 26 24.43 4.01 -4.15
C TYR A 26 23.75 5.35 -3.85
N ALA A 27 22.45 5.34 -3.73
CA ALA A 27 21.62 6.50 -3.47
C ALA A 27 20.43 6.13 -2.61
N SER A 28 19.87 7.11 -1.92
CA SER A 28 18.75 6.94 -0.99
C SER A 28 17.48 7.66 -1.48
N LEU A 29 17.61 8.90 -1.93
CA LEU A 29 16.54 9.76 -2.46
C LEU A 29 16.97 10.38 -3.78
N ASP A 30 16.89 11.70 -3.90
CA ASP A 30 17.27 12.50 -5.06
C ASP A 30 18.52 13.36 -4.80
N GLU A 31 19.28 13.04 -3.75
CA GLU A 31 20.55 13.69 -3.41
C GLU A 31 21.57 13.61 -4.54
N THR A 32 22.53 14.53 -4.58
CA THR A 32 23.66 14.50 -5.52
C THR A 32 24.41 13.17 -5.43
N ARG A 33 24.60 12.51 -6.56
CA ARG A 33 25.29 11.21 -6.64
C ARG A 33 26.79 11.38 -6.48
N GLU A 34 27.39 10.66 -5.55
CA GLU A 34 28.81 10.74 -5.24
C GLU A 34 29.39 9.39 -4.79
N PRO A 35 30.69 9.18 -4.86
CA PRO A 35 31.34 7.90 -4.50
C PRO A 35 31.63 7.78 -2.99
N TRP A 36 30.64 8.01 -2.14
CA TRP A 36 30.77 8.01 -0.67
C TRP A 36 31.22 6.65 -0.09
N ARG A 37 30.85 5.55 -0.72
CA ARG A 37 30.92 4.19 -0.12
C ARG A 37 32.30 3.79 0.36
N ALA A 38 33.35 4.04 -0.42
CA ALA A 38 34.71 3.64 -0.05
C ALA A 38 35.21 4.41 1.20
N GLY A 39 34.98 5.73 1.21
CA GLY A 39 35.38 6.57 2.34
C GLY A 39 34.61 6.19 3.63
N PHE A 40 33.31 5.98 3.53
CA PHE A 40 32.49 5.59 4.67
C PHE A 40 32.84 4.17 5.17
N TYR A 41 33.15 3.25 4.24
CA TYR A 41 33.62 1.93 4.66
C TYR A 41 34.88 2.02 5.51
N GLU A 42 35.91 2.76 5.13
CA GLU A 42 37.14 2.90 5.89
C GLU A 42 36.93 3.58 7.26
N GLN A 43 35.95 4.48 7.35
CA GLN A 43 35.61 5.16 8.62
C GLN A 43 34.75 4.31 9.53
N CYS A 44 33.80 3.52 9.00
CA CYS A 44 32.83 2.79 9.78
C CYS A 44 33.30 1.37 10.15
N ARG A 45 34.18 0.74 9.35
CA ARG A 45 34.60 -0.66 9.58
C ARG A 45 35.16 -0.91 11.00
N ASP A 46 35.93 0.03 11.51
CA ASP A 46 36.54 -0.11 12.84
C ASP A 46 35.49 0.10 13.96
N MET A 47 34.44 0.89 13.71
CA MET A 47 33.34 1.09 14.64
C MET A 47 32.53 -0.19 14.84
N VAL A 48 32.42 -1.01 13.78
CA VAL A 48 31.54 -2.19 13.76
C VAL A 48 32.30 -3.51 13.89
N LYS A 49 33.63 -3.50 14.05
CA LYS A 49 34.48 -4.72 14.03
C LYS A 49 34.11 -5.77 15.09
N ASP A 50 33.57 -5.33 16.22
CA ASP A 50 33.19 -6.19 17.33
C ASP A 50 31.68 -6.49 17.35
N CYS A 51 30.92 -5.95 16.40
CA CYS A 51 29.49 -6.17 16.26
C CYS A 51 29.19 -7.53 15.61
N ARG A 52 28.04 -8.11 15.97
CA ARG A 52 27.57 -9.40 15.43
C ARG A 52 26.28 -9.29 14.64
N THR A 53 25.50 -8.24 14.87
CA THR A 53 24.20 -8.01 14.25
C THR A 53 24.16 -6.65 13.58
N THR A 54 23.20 -6.45 12.67
CA THR A 54 22.98 -5.14 12.03
C THR A 54 22.49 -4.10 13.04
N THR A 55 21.74 -4.53 14.06
CA THR A 55 21.32 -3.69 15.19
C THR A 55 22.52 -3.14 15.95
N GLU A 56 23.47 -3.99 16.33
CA GLU A 56 24.69 -3.55 17.01
C GLU A 56 25.51 -2.60 16.12
N ALA A 57 25.65 -2.93 14.84
CA ALA A 57 26.42 -2.14 13.90
C ALA A 57 25.83 -0.73 13.70
N VAL A 58 24.51 -0.61 13.47
CA VAL A 58 23.89 0.73 13.32
C VAL A 58 23.97 1.54 14.60
N GLN A 59 23.85 0.90 15.77
CA GLN A 59 23.99 1.58 17.06
C GLN A 59 25.39 2.13 17.25
N ALA A 60 26.43 1.38 16.90
CA ALA A 60 27.82 1.83 16.96
C ALA A 60 28.06 3.01 16.00
N ILE A 61 27.58 2.91 14.76
CA ILE A 61 27.69 3.97 13.75
C ILE A 61 26.96 5.23 14.23
N ASN A 62 25.69 5.10 14.61
CA ASN A 62 24.86 6.26 14.98
C ASN A 62 25.38 6.99 16.22
N LYS A 63 26.09 6.27 17.09
CA LYS A 63 26.69 6.84 18.30
C LYS A 63 27.91 7.72 18.00
N ASP A 64 28.80 7.28 17.10
CA ASP A 64 30.13 7.87 16.98
C ASP A 64 30.40 8.55 15.63
N PHE A 65 29.71 8.14 14.56
CA PHE A 65 30.00 8.56 13.19
C PHE A 65 29.73 10.05 12.95
N PHE A 66 28.61 10.58 13.42
CA PHE A 66 28.27 11.99 13.25
C PHE A 66 29.24 12.93 13.95
N ASN A 67 29.76 12.53 15.13
CA ASN A 67 30.83 13.24 15.81
C ASN A 67 32.15 13.20 15.03
N LEU A 68 32.49 12.06 14.42
CA LEU A 68 33.68 11.93 13.57
C LEU A 68 33.65 12.87 12.36
N ILE A 69 32.52 12.90 11.64
CA ILE A 69 32.36 13.73 10.44
C ILE A 69 31.93 15.17 10.75
N LYS A 70 31.64 15.48 12.02
CA LYS A 70 31.20 16.81 12.51
C LYS A 70 29.96 17.35 11.82
N VAL A 71 28.98 16.48 11.57
CA VAL A 71 27.69 16.86 10.97
C VAL A 71 26.59 16.62 11.99
N HIS A 72 25.84 17.68 12.32
CA HIS A 72 24.75 17.62 13.28
C HIS A 72 23.51 18.35 12.77
N TYR A 73 22.38 18.10 13.41
CA TYR A 73 21.12 18.73 13.04
C TYR A 73 21.19 20.26 13.09
N ASN A 74 20.90 20.88 11.96
CA ASN A 74 20.83 22.33 11.87
C ASN A 74 19.98 22.77 10.67
N THR A 75 19.02 23.67 10.90
CA THR A 75 18.13 24.21 9.87
C THR A 75 18.82 25.17 8.91
N GLY A 76 20.04 25.67 9.23
CA GLY A 76 20.88 26.49 8.33
C GLY A 76 21.58 25.66 7.25
N ARG A 77 21.00 24.54 6.84
CA ARG A 77 21.41 23.69 5.74
C ARG A 77 21.19 24.35 4.37
N LYS A 78 21.88 23.86 3.32
CA LYS A 78 21.71 24.33 1.95
C LYS A 78 20.43 23.78 1.30
N ALA A 79 20.17 22.49 1.47
CA ALA A 79 18.99 21.80 0.93
C ALA A 79 18.54 20.67 1.86
N PRO A 80 17.27 20.22 1.82
CA PRO A 80 16.81 19.09 2.62
C PRO A 80 17.55 17.79 2.34
N ASN A 81 17.79 17.52 1.06
CA ASN A 81 18.37 16.31 0.46
C ASN A 81 19.85 16.43 0.14
N GLN A 82 20.61 17.19 0.97
CA GLN A 82 22.07 17.27 0.79
C GLN A 82 22.69 15.88 0.73
N SER A 83 23.67 15.74 -0.19
CA SER A 83 24.53 14.56 -0.24
C SER A 83 25.45 14.50 0.98
N PRO A 84 26.11 13.35 1.25
CA PRO A 84 27.06 13.25 2.32
C PRO A 84 28.18 14.31 2.28
N SER A 85 28.82 14.53 1.11
CA SER A 85 29.88 15.54 0.99
C SER A 85 29.38 16.97 1.20
N GLU A 86 28.22 17.34 0.68
CA GLU A 86 27.61 18.66 0.91
C GLU A 86 27.31 18.89 2.40
N SER A 87 26.87 17.85 3.09
CA SER A 87 26.58 17.92 4.53
C SER A 87 27.87 18.01 5.36
N ILE A 88 28.91 17.25 4.99
CA ILE A 88 30.24 17.28 5.66
C ILE A 88 30.92 18.62 5.44
N GLU A 89 30.91 19.15 4.24
CA GLU A 89 31.49 20.46 3.93
C GLU A 89 30.83 21.58 4.74
N LEU A 90 29.51 21.52 4.87
CA LEU A 90 28.74 22.52 5.62
C LEU A 90 28.76 22.28 7.15
N GLY A 91 29.04 21.07 7.61
CA GLY A 91 28.91 20.64 9.02
C GLY A 91 27.47 20.61 9.51
N LYS A 92 26.48 20.61 8.61
CA LYS A 92 25.06 20.77 8.93
C LYS A 92 24.17 19.99 7.97
N ALA A 93 23.14 19.36 8.54
CA ALA A 93 22.06 18.76 7.79
C ALA A 93 20.76 18.80 8.60
N THR A 94 19.61 18.57 7.97
CA THR A 94 18.37 18.29 8.68
C THR A 94 18.07 16.79 8.66
N CYS A 95 16.94 16.36 9.19
CA CYS A 95 16.58 14.94 9.32
C CYS A 95 16.80 14.14 8.04
N THR A 96 16.50 14.69 6.86
CA THR A 96 16.70 13.99 5.58
C THR A 96 18.17 13.80 5.25
N GLY A 97 18.99 14.85 5.28
CA GLY A 97 20.42 14.76 5.00
C GLY A 97 21.16 13.86 6.02
N LEU A 98 20.79 13.94 7.31
CA LEU A 98 21.32 13.04 8.33
C LEU A 98 20.92 11.59 8.06
N SER A 99 19.67 11.33 7.66
CA SER A 99 19.20 9.98 7.32
C SER A 99 19.92 9.41 6.09
N ILE A 100 20.17 10.22 5.05
CA ILE A 100 20.99 9.83 3.90
C ILE A 100 22.39 9.39 4.35
N ILE A 101 23.05 10.18 5.18
CA ILE A 101 24.38 9.87 5.73
C ILE A 101 24.36 8.56 6.51
N LEU A 102 23.39 8.36 7.41
CA LEU A 102 23.34 7.15 8.22
C LEU A 102 23.03 5.91 7.36
N VAL A 103 22.14 6.01 6.38
CA VAL A 103 21.86 4.93 5.42
C VAL A 103 23.12 4.57 4.64
N ASP A 104 23.85 5.55 4.14
CA ASP A 104 25.07 5.34 3.37
C ASP A 104 26.20 4.75 4.21
N ALA A 105 26.35 5.20 5.46
CA ALA A 105 27.30 4.63 6.42
C ALA A 105 26.95 3.16 6.73
N CYS A 106 25.69 2.85 7.02
CA CYS A 106 25.19 1.49 7.20
C CYS A 106 25.47 0.60 5.99
N ARG A 107 25.08 1.06 4.80
CA ARG A 107 25.29 0.32 3.54
C ARG A 107 26.76 0.10 3.22
N SER A 108 27.64 0.99 3.66
CA SER A 108 29.10 0.86 3.42
C SER A 108 29.67 -0.40 4.10
N VAL A 109 29.16 -0.77 5.26
CA VAL A 109 29.57 -1.95 6.03
C VAL A 109 28.52 -3.10 5.95
N GLY A 110 27.68 -3.09 4.93
CA GLY A 110 26.77 -4.20 4.64
C GLY A 110 25.53 -4.29 5.55
N VAL A 111 25.22 -3.25 6.31
CA VAL A 111 23.95 -3.15 7.03
C VAL A 111 22.85 -2.71 6.07
N PRO A 112 21.78 -3.51 5.87
CA PRO A 112 20.67 -3.09 5.02
C PRO A 112 19.94 -1.92 5.67
N ALA A 113 19.88 -0.81 4.96
CA ALA A 113 19.30 0.42 5.46
C ALA A 113 18.56 1.18 4.37
N ARG A 114 17.52 1.92 4.77
CA ARG A 114 16.74 2.76 3.89
C ARG A 114 16.21 3.98 4.61
N VAL A 115 15.87 4.99 3.84
CA VAL A 115 15.21 6.19 4.36
C VAL A 115 13.73 5.90 4.56
N ALA A 116 13.20 6.24 5.73
CA ALA A 116 11.78 6.24 6.01
C ALA A 116 11.33 7.65 6.42
N GLY A 117 10.05 7.96 6.26
CA GLY A 117 9.54 9.27 6.64
C GLY A 117 8.06 9.47 6.34
N THR A 118 7.55 10.60 6.81
CA THR A 118 6.20 11.08 6.52
C THR A 118 6.26 12.51 6.00
N PRO A 119 5.51 12.86 4.94
CA PRO A 119 5.49 14.22 4.42
C PRO A 119 4.75 15.19 5.36
N LEU A 120 3.83 14.68 6.19
CA LEU A 120 3.10 15.50 7.15
C LEU A 120 2.57 14.62 8.29
N TRP A 121 2.93 14.94 9.52
CA TRP A 121 2.32 14.31 10.70
C TRP A 121 0.80 14.52 10.72
N SER A 122 0.04 13.58 11.25
CA SER A 122 -1.42 13.67 11.39
C SER A 122 -1.87 14.88 12.19
N ASN A 123 -1.04 15.37 13.12
CA ASN A 123 -1.25 16.61 13.88
C ASN A 123 -0.80 17.88 13.14
N LYS A 124 -0.37 17.77 11.87
CA LYS A 124 0.07 18.86 10.97
C LYS A 124 1.30 19.65 11.43
N ARG A 125 2.11 19.12 12.35
CA ARG A 125 3.33 19.78 12.87
C ARG A 125 4.55 19.67 11.94
N GLY A 126 4.38 19.29 10.68
CA GLY A 126 5.44 19.18 9.69
C GLY A 126 5.74 17.74 9.30
N ASN A 127 6.86 17.56 8.62
CA ASN A 127 7.38 16.27 8.13
C ASN A 127 8.51 15.76 9.01
N HIS A 128 8.86 14.49 8.84
CA HIS A 128 10.09 13.94 9.41
C HIS A 128 10.63 12.80 8.56
N THR A 129 11.95 12.61 8.64
CA THR A 129 12.69 11.55 7.93
C THR A 129 13.66 10.91 8.91
N TRP A 130 13.79 9.58 8.84
CA TRP A 130 14.66 8.76 9.68
C TRP A 130 15.21 7.55 8.93
N THR A 131 15.91 6.68 9.60
CA THR A 131 16.52 5.48 9.02
C THR A 131 15.81 4.22 9.52
N GLU A 132 15.43 3.33 8.59
CA GLU A 132 15.10 1.93 8.89
C GLU A 132 16.28 1.02 8.56
N ILE A 133 16.52 0.02 9.39
CA ILE A 133 17.50 -1.06 9.15
C ILE A 133 16.84 -2.43 9.25
N TYR A 134 17.37 -3.40 8.51
CA TYR A 134 16.88 -4.78 8.53
C TYR A 134 17.80 -5.64 9.40
N ASP A 135 17.20 -6.35 10.36
CA ASP A 135 17.88 -7.32 11.24
C ASP A 135 17.00 -8.56 11.43
N SER A 136 17.56 -9.73 11.24
CA SER A 136 16.93 -11.02 11.59
C SER A 136 15.50 -11.21 11.06
N GLY A 137 15.22 -10.70 9.86
CA GLY A 137 13.90 -10.84 9.21
C GLY A 137 12.96 -9.66 9.41
N GLU A 138 13.31 -8.68 10.25
CA GLU A 138 12.45 -7.56 10.59
C GLU A 138 13.11 -6.19 10.34
N TRP A 139 12.28 -5.15 10.24
CA TRP A 139 12.73 -3.77 10.11
C TRP A 139 12.60 -3.04 11.43
N PHE A 140 13.69 -2.36 11.81
CA PHE A 140 13.81 -1.51 12.99
C PHE A 140 14.12 -0.09 12.56
N PHE A 141 13.86 0.90 13.41
CA PHE A 141 14.15 2.28 13.08
C PHE A 141 14.98 3.00 14.15
N THR A 142 15.66 4.06 13.70
CA THR A 142 16.35 5.02 14.57
C THR A 142 16.37 6.39 13.91
N GLY A 143 16.34 7.46 14.70
CA GLY A 143 16.70 8.78 14.22
C GLY A 143 18.20 8.86 13.91
N ALA A 144 18.55 9.53 12.83
CA ALA A 144 19.96 9.75 12.48
C ALA A 144 20.55 10.88 13.32
N ASP A 145 21.74 10.69 13.88
CA ASP A 145 22.37 11.54 14.90
C ASP A 145 21.59 11.54 16.24
N GLU A 146 20.77 10.50 16.46
CA GLU A 146 19.89 10.36 17.63
C GLU A 146 20.14 9.02 18.35
N TYR A 147 21.42 8.68 18.62
CA TYR A 147 21.75 7.45 19.32
C TYR A 147 20.99 7.31 20.64
N ASN A 148 20.36 6.15 20.83
CA ASN A 148 19.67 5.81 22.06
C ASN A 148 20.23 4.50 22.65
N LYS A 149 20.80 4.59 23.86
CA LYS A 149 21.36 3.42 24.57
C LYS A 149 20.34 2.30 24.87
N ALA A 150 19.03 2.63 24.88
CA ALA A 150 17.97 1.66 25.09
C ALA A 150 17.63 0.86 23.82
N GLY A 151 18.31 1.10 22.70
CA GLY A 151 18.17 0.34 21.46
C GLY A 151 17.32 1.05 20.39
N LEU A 152 17.03 0.30 19.34
CA LEU A 152 16.23 0.74 18.21
C LEU A 152 14.73 0.85 18.56
N ASN A 153 13.94 1.36 17.65
CA ASN A 153 12.51 1.64 17.82
C ASN A 153 12.20 2.62 18.96
N ARG A 154 13.18 3.47 19.28
CA ARG A 154 13.13 4.46 20.36
C ARG A 154 13.57 5.80 19.82
N ALA A 155 12.61 6.69 19.61
CA ALA A 155 12.86 8.03 19.11
C ALA A 155 11.76 8.98 19.62
N TRP A 156 12.04 10.29 19.62
CA TRP A 156 11.09 11.32 20.07
C TRP A 156 9.79 11.32 19.27
N PHE A 157 9.83 10.88 18.01
CA PHE A 157 8.70 10.90 17.09
C PHE A 157 7.77 9.68 17.19
N VAL A 158 8.06 8.69 18.01
CA VAL A 158 7.26 7.46 18.13
C VAL A 158 5.77 7.75 18.40
N GLY A 159 5.49 8.74 19.26
CA GLY A 159 4.12 9.14 19.57
C GLY A 159 3.35 9.77 18.40
N ASP A 160 4.05 10.44 17.48
CA ASP A 160 3.45 10.98 16.27
C ASP A 160 3.36 9.90 15.17
N ALA A 161 4.39 9.07 15.05
CA ALA A 161 4.42 7.95 14.10
C ALA A 161 3.31 6.93 14.37
N SER A 162 2.98 6.68 15.64
CA SER A 162 1.89 5.78 16.02
C SER A 162 0.50 6.27 15.61
N LYS A 163 0.35 7.55 15.26
CA LYS A 163 -0.89 8.18 14.80
C LYS A 163 -0.91 8.38 13.28
N ALA A 164 0.03 7.83 12.54
CA ALA A 164 0.07 7.89 11.09
C ALA A 164 -1.15 7.19 10.49
N ILE A 165 -1.58 7.64 9.31
CA ILE A 165 -2.79 7.17 8.63
C ILE A 165 -2.39 6.52 7.31
N ALA A 166 -2.50 5.19 7.24
CA ALA A 166 -2.02 4.41 6.10
C ALA A 166 -2.68 4.78 4.76
N ASP A 167 -3.96 5.10 4.80
CA ASP A 167 -4.76 5.39 3.61
C ASP A 167 -4.71 6.86 3.16
N ASP A 168 -4.02 7.74 3.90
CA ASP A 168 -3.75 9.12 3.48
C ASP A 168 -2.26 9.28 3.17
N TRP A 169 -1.89 9.39 1.90
CA TRP A 169 -0.51 9.49 1.45
C TRP A 169 0.31 10.59 2.15
N ARG A 170 -0.36 11.64 2.61
CA ARG A 170 0.28 12.77 3.33
C ARG A 170 0.59 12.43 4.78
N HIS A 171 -0.20 11.53 5.38
CA HIS A 171 -0.11 11.15 6.78
C HIS A 171 0.43 9.74 6.98
N ALA A 172 0.69 9.04 5.87
CA ALA A 172 1.32 7.73 5.88
C ALA A 172 2.83 7.82 6.11
N ILE A 173 3.41 6.71 6.51
CA ILE A 173 4.85 6.54 6.63
C ILE A 173 5.33 5.71 5.44
N TRP A 174 6.28 6.27 4.70
CA TRP A 174 6.86 5.71 3.49
C TRP A 174 8.31 5.30 3.75
N ALA A 175 8.74 4.18 3.20
CA ALA A 175 10.14 3.80 3.18
C ALA A 175 10.63 3.64 1.73
N THR A 176 11.82 4.14 1.44
CA THR A 176 12.40 4.07 0.09
C THR A 176 12.66 2.63 -0.33
N SER A 177 12.56 2.38 -1.63
CA SER A 177 12.90 1.11 -2.26
C SER A 177 13.73 1.37 -3.51
N TRP A 178 14.77 0.57 -3.73
CA TRP A 178 15.50 0.59 -5.01
C TRP A 178 14.75 -0.17 -6.09
N LYS A 179 14.05 -1.23 -5.70
CA LYS A 179 13.13 -1.93 -6.56
C LYS A 179 11.94 -1.03 -6.90
N ARG A 180 11.51 -1.06 -8.14
CA ARG A 180 10.31 -0.33 -8.57
C ARG A 180 9.08 -0.84 -7.81
N THR A 181 8.25 0.10 -7.39
CA THR A 181 6.97 -0.11 -6.70
C THR A 181 5.89 0.72 -7.39
N SER A 182 4.63 0.50 -7.04
CA SER A 182 3.51 1.34 -7.48
C SER A 182 3.57 2.76 -6.92
N ASP A 183 4.20 2.90 -5.75
CA ASP A 183 4.25 4.15 -5.00
C ASP A 183 5.62 4.80 -5.05
N HIS A 184 5.70 6.04 -4.61
CA HIS A 184 6.93 6.82 -4.55
C HIS A 184 7.08 7.49 -3.19
N PHE A 185 8.32 7.79 -2.81
CA PHE A 185 8.62 8.52 -1.58
C PHE A 185 8.21 9.99 -1.74
N PRO A 186 7.31 10.52 -0.88
CA PRO A 186 6.83 11.89 -1.01
C PRO A 186 7.86 12.88 -0.47
N MET A 187 8.65 13.45 -1.36
CA MET A 187 9.65 14.46 -1.03
C MET A 187 8.99 15.83 -0.86
N VAL A 188 8.96 16.37 0.35
CA VAL A 188 8.25 17.64 0.64
C VAL A 188 8.86 18.86 -0.05
N TRP A 189 10.09 18.77 -0.54
CA TRP A 189 10.76 19.82 -1.33
C TRP A 189 10.48 19.71 -2.83
N ASP A 190 9.95 18.57 -3.27
CA ASP A 190 9.59 18.30 -4.67
C ASP A 190 8.50 17.22 -4.75
N LEU A 191 7.26 17.60 -4.45
CA LEU A 191 6.12 16.66 -4.40
C LEU A 191 5.74 16.08 -5.76
N GLU A 192 6.18 16.71 -6.86
CA GLU A 192 5.93 16.21 -8.22
C GLU A 192 6.93 15.12 -8.64
N ASN A 193 8.03 15.00 -7.93
CA ASN A 193 9.05 14.00 -8.21
C ASN A 193 8.60 12.59 -7.79
N ARG A 194 8.43 11.74 -8.78
CA ARG A 194 8.03 10.33 -8.61
C ARG A 194 9.17 9.35 -8.90
N GLY A 195 10.40 9.86 -8.94
CA GLY A 195 11.59 9.09 -9.32
C GLY A 195 12.13 8.15 -8.26
N VAL A 196 11.69 8.29 -6.99
CA VAL A 196 12.14 7.45 -5.87
C VAL A 196 11.03 6.48 -5.48
N PRO A 197 11.14 5.20 -5.82
CA PRO A 197 10.15 4.20 -5.42
C PRO A 197 10.06 4.06 -3.90
N ALA A 198 8.85 3.78 -3.37
CA ALA A 198 8.65 3.60 -1.94
C ALA A 198 7.59 2.53 -1.64
N VAL A 199 7.57 2.08 -0.39
CA VAL A 199 6.54 1.20 0.16
C VAL A 199 5.89 1.87 1.37
N ASN A 200 4.59 1.72 1.51
CA ASN A 200 3.86 2.15 2.70
C ASN A 200 4.20 1.21 3.87
N VAL A 201 4.79 1.78 4.91
CA VAL A 201 5.22 1.02 6.09
C VAL A 201 4.48 1.45 7.37
N THR A 202 3.41 2.22 7.23
CA THR A 202 2.64 2.79 8.35
C THR A 202 2.27 1.75 9.39
N GLY A 203 1.86 0.55 8.97
CA GLY A 203 1.45 -0.53 9.86
C GLY A 203 2.50 -0.91 10.90
N ARG A 204 3.81 -0.77 10.61
CA ARG A 204 4.88 -1.07 11.58
C ARG A 204 4.90 -0.11 12.77
N TYR A 205 4.50 1.13 12.54
CA TYR A 205 4.54 2.19 13.55
C TYR A 205 3.24 2.28 14.35
N THR A 206 2.13 1.83 13.76
CA THR A 206 0.80 1.86 14.36
C THR A 206 0.40 0.56 15.05
N SER A 207 1.12 -0.54 14.85
CA SER A 207 0.82 -1.88 15.39
C SER A 207 0.82 -2.00 16.91
N GLY A 208 1.33 -1.00 17.64
CA GLY A 208 1.23 -0.92 19.10
C GLY A 208 -0.04 -0.21 19.61
N GLN A 209 -0.77 0.43 18.73
CA GLN A 209 -2.14 0.86 18.98
C GLN A 209 -3.01 -0.15 18.23
N GLU A 210 -3.78 -0.96 18.95
CA GLU A 210 -5.00 -1.50 18.38
C GLU A 210 -5.77 -0.28 17.87
N GLN A 211 -5.64 0.04 16.59
CA GLN A 211 -6.66 0.80 15.92
C GLN A 211 -7.87 -0.13 15.99
N LYS A 212 -8.72 0.11 16.96
CA LYS A 212 -10.07 -0.45 16.86
C LYS A 212 -10.53 -0.06 15.48
N PRO A 213 -10.86 -1.03 14.63
CA PRO A 213 -11.27 -0.72 13.28
C PRO A 213 -12.34 0.33 13.38
N LYS A 214 -12.15 1.44 12.68
CA LYS A 214 -13.12 2.53 12.66
C LYS A 214 -14.43 1.92 12.24
N GLN A 215 -15.45 2.06 13.08
CA GLN A 215 -16.75 1.45 12.85
C GLN A 215 -17.75 2.50 12.39
N SER A 216 -18.54 2.12 11.41
CA SER A 216 -19.73 2.84 11.00
C SER A 216 -20.95 1.99 11.30
N THR A 217 -22.05 2.64 11.69
CA THR A 217 -23.37 2.00 11.83
C THR A 217 -24.20 2.37 10.62
N VAL A 218 -24.57 1.39 9.81
CA VAL A 218 -25.37 1.61 8.60
C VAL A 218 -26.79 1.11 8.87
N TYR A 219 -27.73 2.05 8.99
CA TYR A 219 -29.15 1.79 9.09
C TYR A 219 -29.77 1.49 7.73
N LEU A 220 -30.65 0.52 7.64
CA LEU A 220 -31.22 0.05 6.38
C LEU A 220 -32.71 0.35 6.29
N ARG A 221 -33.12 0.91 5.12
CA ARG A 221 -34.51 0.98 4.70
C ARG A 221 -34.64 0.35 3.32
N LEU A 222 -35.63 -0.51 3.16
CA LEU A 222 -35.99 -1.10 1.88
C LEU A 222 -37.30 -0.52 1.38
N TRP A 223 -37.36 -0.10 0.12
CA TRP A 223 -38.51 0.54 -0.52
C TRP A 223 -38.99 -0.28 -1.72
N ASP A 224 -40.31 -0.29 -1.95
CA ASP A 224 -40.89 -0.88 -3.16
C ASP A 224 -40.55 -0.05 -4.42
N LYS A 225 -40.43 1.26 -4.27
CA LYS A 225 -39.99 2.24 -5.25
C LYS A 225 -39.48 3.50 -4.56
N ARG A 226 -38.81 4.38 -5.29
CA ARG A 226 -38.34 5.66 -4.72
C ARG A 226 -39.52 6.49 -4.19
N GLY A 227 -39.48 6.77 -2.86
CA GLY A 227 -40.53 7.50 -2.16
C GLY A 227 -41.87 6.74 -2.01
N GLY A 228 -41.86 5.42 -2.21
CA GLY A 228 -42.98 4.53 -2.01
C GLY A 228 -43.14 3.99 -0.61
N ASP A 229 -43.63 2.75 -0.48
CA ASP A 229 -43.82 2.07 0.79
C ASP A 229 -42.57 1.29 1.21
N ARG A 230 -42.33 1.23 2.52
CA ARG A 230 -41.24 0.42 3.05
C ARG A 230 -41.60 -1.06 3.09
N LEU A 231 -40.62 -1.90 2.72
CA LEU A 231 -40.77 -3.35 2.70
C LEU A 231 -40.02 -3.99 3.88
N ALA A 232 -40.59 -5.07 4.42
CA ALA A 232 -39.93 -5.94 5.38
C ALA A 232 -39.33 -7.12 4.64
N ALA A 233 -38.00 -7.26 4.69
CA ALA A 233 -37.28 -8.35 4.05
C ALA A 233 -35.97 -8.68 4.81
N PRO A 234 -35.53 -9.94 4.82
CA PRO A 234 -34.20 -10.31 5.30
C PRO A 234 -33.11 -9.68 4.42
N VAL A 235 -32.11 -9.11 5.08
CA VAL A 235 -30.90 -8.54 4.45
C VAL A 235 -29.68 -9.15 5.10
N GLU A 236 -28.85 -9.78 4.31
CA GLU A 236 -27.58 -10.34 4.74
C GLU A 236 -26.45 -9.40 4.36
N LEU A 237 -25.51 -9.20 5.29
CA LEU A 237 -24.24 -8.52 5.04
C LEU A 237 -23.17 -9.56 4.72
N LEU A 238 -22.51 -9.41 3.58
CA LEU A 238 -21.43 -10.30 3.14
C LEU A 238 -20.12 -9.51 2.99
N ASP A 239 -19.01 -10.17 3.30
CA ASP A 239 -17.67 -9.65 3.00
C ASP A 239 -17.33 -9.82 1.50
N SER A 240 -16.17 -9.31 1.11
CA SER A 240 -15.65 -9.42 -0.25
C SER A 240 -15.46 -10.87 -0.74
N SER A 241 -15.33 -11.84 0.17
CA SER A 241 -15.25 -13.27 -0.16
C SER A 241 -16.62 -13.92 -0.37
N GLY A 242 -17.71 -13.21 -0.04
CA GLY A 242 -19.09 -13.70 -0.09
C GLY A 242 -19.52 -14.50 1.16
N LYS A 243 -18.76 -14.40 2.23
CA LYS A 243 -19.13 -14.96 3.54
C LYS A 243 -20.16 -14.06 4.22
N VAL A 244 -21.24 -14.64 4.71
CA VAL A 244 -22.25 -13.91 5.50
C VAL A 244 -21.66 -13.55 6.86
N LEU A 245 -21.64 -12.26 7.17
CA LEU A 245 -21.15 -11.68 8.42
C LEU A 245 -22.28 -11.45 9.43
N ALA A 246 -23.45 -10.98 8.94
CA ALA A 246 -24.60 -10.68 9.77
C ALA A 246 -25.88 -10.72 8.91
N GLU A 247 -27.03 -10.80 9.58
CA GLU A 247 -28.36 -10.74 8.97
C GLU A 247 -29.26 -9.84 9.81
N VAL A 248 -30.08 -9.01 9.16
CA VAL A 248 -31.13 -8.20 9.76
C VAL A 248 -32.40 -8.26 8.90
N THR A 249 -33.55 -7.88 9.45
CA THR A 249 -34.79 -7.77 8.70
C THR A 249 -35.21 -6.30 8.65
N THR A 250 -35.41 -5.75 7.45
CA THR A 250 -35.95 -4.40 7.27
C THR A 250 -37.40 -4.29 7.78
N ARG A 251 -37.86 -3.08 8.04
CA ARG A 251 -39.17 -2.83 8.62
C ARG A 251 -40.10 -2.18 7.60
N ALA A 252 -41.31 -2.73 7.47
CA ALA A 252 -42.39 -2.12 6.69
C ALA A 252 -43.07 -0.98 7.45
N GLY A 253 -43.74 -0.09 6.75
CA GLY A 253 -44.55 0.98 7.32
C GLY A 253 -43.74 2.11 7.97
N THR A 254 -44.40 2.92 8.79
CA THR A 254 -43.77 4.02 9.55
C THR A 254 -43.21 3.50 10.86
N THR A 255 -41.92 3.18 10.86
CA THR A 255 -41.21 2.73 12.07
C THR A 255 -40.34 3.87 12.61
N ASP A 256 -40.22 3.99 13.93
CA ASP A 256 -39.32 4.93 14.59
C ASP A 256 -37.87 4.68 14.12
N LEU A 257 -37.11 5.76 13.98
CA LEU A 257 -35.67 5.69 13.63
C LEU A 257 -34.86 4.83 14.61
N ASN A 258 -35.29 4.80 15.88
CA ASN A 258 -34.67 4.00 16.92
C ASN A 258 -34.84 2.48 16.73
N ASP A 259 -35.82 2.07 15.91
CA ASP A 259 -36.13 0.67 15.62
C ASP A 259 -35.63 0.20 14.23
N MET A 260 -34.84 1.01 13.53
CA MET A 260 -34.29 0.63 12.24
C MET A 260 -33.19 -0.42 12.40
N PRO A 261 -33.23 -1.48 11.57
CA PRO A 261 -32.16 -2.47 11.53
C PRO A 261 -30.88 -1.84 11.00
N ALA A 262 -29.76 -2.24 11.60
CA ALA A 262 -28.46 -1.69 11.22
C ALA A 262 -27.36 -2.76 11.25
N PHE A 263 -26.34 -2.54 10.43
CA PHE A 263 -25.07 -3.26 10.50
C PHE A 263 -23.98 -2.36 11.10
N LYS A 264 -23.14 -2.97 11.94
CA LYS A 264 -21.85 -2.39 12.34
C LYS A 264 -20.79 -2.93 11.42
N ILE A 265 -20.12 -2.06 10.72
CA ILE A 265 -19.14 -2.39 9.69
C ILE A 265 -17.83 -1.63 9.90
N THR A 266 -16.75 -2.16 9.37
CA THR A 266 -15.44 -1.50 9.34
C THR A 266 -15.41 -0.48 8.22
N THR A 267 -15.05 0.76 8.52
CA THR A 267 -14.90 1.83 7.53
C THR A 267 -13.76 1.51 6.57
N GLY A 268 -13.96 1.75 5.28
CA GLY A 268 -12.96 1.54 4.24
C GLY A 268 -13.00 0.15 3.60
N GLU A 269 -13.68 -0.82 4.20
CA GLU A 269 -13.87 -2.14 3.61
C GLU A 269 -15.07 -2.20 2.67
N GLU A 270 -15.04 -3.12 1.73
CA GLU A 270 -16.11 -3.36 0.77
C GLU A 270 -17.01 -4.48 1.23
N TYR A 271 -18.30 -4.21 1.18
CA TYR A 271 -19.36 -5.12 1.58
C TYR A 271 -20.38 -5.30 0.48
N ARG A 272 -21.11 -6.41 0.57
CA ARG A 272 -22.27 -6.68 -0.27
C ARG A 272 -23.48 -6.96 0.60
N LEU A 273 -24.61 -6.35 0.26
CA LEU A 273 -25.91 -6.68 0.81
C LEU A 273 -26.63 -7.65 -0.11
N ARG A 274 -27.25 -8.67 0.47
CA ARG A 274 -28.18 -9.57 -0.23
C ARG A 274 -29.56 -9.43 0.41
N VAL A 275 -30.48 -8.87 -0.33
CA VAL A 275 -31.88 -8.71 0.07
C VAL A 275 -32.67 -9.88 -0.48
N ARG A 276 -33.48 -10.52 0.32
CA ARG A 276 -34.42 -11.59 -0.13
C ARG A 276 -35.84 -11.09 0.01
N TYR A 277 -36.55 -11.00 -1.11
CA TYR A 277 -37.93 -10.58 -1.13
C TYR A 277 -38.70 -11.32 -2.24
N GLU A 278 -39.91 -11.85 -1.93
CA GLU A 278 -40.78 -12.56 -2.90
C GLU A 278 -40.08 -13.68 -3.70
N GLU A 279 -39.28 -14.53 -3.00
CA GLU A 279 -38.51 -15.63 -3.59
C GLU A 279 -37.35 -15.21 -4.52
N GLU A 280 -37.11 -13.91 -4.67
CA GLU A 280 -36.00 -13.36 -5.41
C GLU A 280 -34.89 -12.82 -4.48
N ALA A 281 -33.67 -12.70 -5.02
CA ALA A 281 -32.56 -12.06 -4.34
C ALA A 281 -32.08 -10.83 -5.12
N GLY A 282 -31.98 -9.70 -4.43
CA GLY A 282 -31.38 -8.47 -4.93
C GLY A 282 -30.04 -8.19 -4.23
N TRP A 283 -29.14 -7.48 -4.90
CA TRP A 283 -27.78 -7.23 -4.44
C TRP A 283 -27.43 -5.75 -4.52
N GLU A 284 -26.73 -5.27 -3.48
CA GLU A 284 -26.11 -3.95 -3.46
C GLU A 284 -24.68 -4.06 -2.94
N ASN A 285 -23.72 -3.40 -3.60
CA ASN A 285 -22.34 -3.30 -3.13
C ASN A 285 -22.15 -1.92 -2.53
N PHE A 286 -21.45 -1.84 -1.41
CA PHE A 286 -21.16 -0.56 -0.81
C PHE A 286 -19.85 -0.57 -0.01
N LYS A 287 -19.34 0.63 0.20
CA LYS A 287 -18.16 0.89 1.02
C LYS A 287 -18.49 2.04 1.98
N ALA A 288 -18.36 1.79 3.27
CA ALA A 288 -18.50 2.87 4.24
C ALA A 288 -17.30 3.82 4.17
N VAL A 289 -17.57 5.10 3.92
CA VAL A 289 -16.52 6.11 3.66
C VAL A 289 -16.16 6.90 4.91
N GLY A 290 -17.06 6.96 5.90
CA GLY A 290 -16.90 7.77 7.12
C GLY A 290 -17.08 6.99 8.40
N GLU A 291 -16.67 7.58 9.53
CA GLU A 291 -17.06 7.10 10.87
C GLU A 291 -18.40 7.71 11.26
N GLY A 292 -19.22 6.96 11.99
CA GLY A 292 -20.47 7.44 12.54
C GLY A 292 -21.69 6.63 12.11
N GLU A 293 -22.80 7.32 11.95
CA GLU A 293 -24.08 6.72 11.59
C GLU A 293 -24.49 7.16 10.18
N GLU A 294 -24.86 6.21 9.35
CA GLU A 294 -25.31 6.42 7.98
C GLU A 294 -26.63 5.69 7.75
N THR A 295 -27.52 6.26 6.94
CA THR A 295 -28.75 5.58 6.52
C THR A 295 -28.67 5.23 5.04
N MET A 296 -28.87 3.95 4.72
CA MET A 296 -28.89 3.45 3.35
C MET A 296 -30.30 3.12 2.93
N ASP A 297 -30.75 3.75 1.86
CA ASP A 297 -32.02 3.49 1.19
C ASP A 297 -31.83 2.49 0.05
N LEU A 298 -32.36 1.30 0.21
CA LEU A 298 -32.41 0.26 -0.81
C LEU A 298 -33.75 0.33 -1.53
N VAL A 299 -33.76 0.28 -2.84
CA VAL A 299 -34.97 0.28 -3.66
C VAL A 299 -35.06 -1.06 -4.39
N TRP A 300 -36.04 -1.88 -4.03
CA TRP A 300 -36.10 -3.27 -4.48
C TRP A 300 -35.95 -3.48 -6.01
N PRO A 301 -36.64 -2.72 -6.85
CA PRO A 301 -36.49 -2.87 -8.31
C PRO A 301 -35.13 -2.42 -8.86
N GLU A 302 -34.39 -1.60 -8.10
CA GLU A 302 -33.09 -1.06 -8.51
C GLU A 302 -31.91 -1.94 -8.02
N LEU A 303 -32.17 -2.89 -7.11
CA LEU A 303 -31.14 -3.83 -6.68
C LEU A 303 -30.71 -4.71 -7.83
N GLY A 304 -29.42 -4.87 -7.99
CA GLY A 304 -28.85 -5.76 -8.99
C GLY A 304 -29.37 -7.17 -8.80
N LYS A 305 -30.07 -7.71 -9.78
CA LYS A 305 -30.49 -9.11 -9.81
C LYS A 305 -29.30 -9.94 -10.28
N GLY A 306 -28.41 -10.30 -9.34
CA GLY A 306 -27.18 -11.03 -9.64
C GLY A 306 -27.40 -12.52 -9.68
N SER A 307 -27.14 -13.14 -10.82
CA SER A 307 -26.94 -14.59 -10.94
C SER A 307 -25.57 -14.99 -10.38
N VAL A 308 -25.35 -16.29 -10.18
CA VAL A 308 -24.08 -16.93 -9.81
C VAL A 308 -22.91 -16.47 -10.70
N GLU A 309 -23.18 -15.94 -11.86
CA GLU A 309 -22.27 -15.47 -12.91
C GLU A 309 -21.48 -14.21 -12.50
N LEU A 310 -22.11 -13.25 -11.80
CA LEU A 310 -21.40 -12.07 -11.25
C LEU A 310 -20.35 -12.45 -10.21
N LYS A 311 -20.59 -13.53 -9.47
CA LYS A 311 -19.62 -14.04 -8.50
C LYS A 311 -18.36 -14.58 -9.20
N ALA A 312 -18.50 -15.24 -10.34
CA ALA A 312 -17.38 -15.75 -11.14
C ALA A 312 -16.58 -14.58 -11.76
N ILE A 313 -17.25 -13.55 -12.27
CA ILE A 313 -16.62 -12.36 -12.85
C ILE A 313 -15.89 -11.56 -11.74
N SER A 314 -16.54 -11.33 -10.61
CA SER A 314 -15.96 -10.64 -9.45
C SER A 314 -14.75 -11.41 -8.88
N GLN A 315 -14.83 -12.73 -8.79
CA GLN A 315 -13.70 -13.57 -8.41
C GLN A 315 -12.57 -13.53 -9.43
N TRP A 316 -12.87 -13.47 -10.71
CA TRP A 316 -11.87 -13.36 -11.75
C TRP A 316 -11.20 -11.98 -11.75
N LEU A 317 -11.95 -10.88 -11.56
CA LEU A 317 -11.41 -9.53 -11.41
C LEU A 317 -10.57 -9.36 -10.13
N ALA A 318 -10.96 -10.02 -9.04
CA ALA A 318 -10.18 -10.05 -7.80
C ALA A 318 -8.90 -10.88 -7.90
N LEU A 319 -8.81 -11.75 -8.91
CA LEU A 319 -7.61 -12.55 -9.22
C LEU A 319 -6.64 -11.82 -10.18
N LEU A 320 -7.00 -10.62 -10.68
CA LEU A 320 -6.04 -9.76 -11.36
C LEU A 320 -5.08 -9.23 -10.29
N PRO A 321 -3.85 -9.73 -10.22
CA PRO A 321 -3.00 -9.45 -9.06
C PRO A 321 -2.59 -7.98 -9.06
N GLU A 322 -2.86 -7.29 -7.97
CA GLU A 322 -2.15 -6.06 -7.64
C GLU A 322 -0.65 -6.32 -7.44
N GLU A 323 -0.27 -7.57 -7.17
CA GLU A 323 1.12 -7.99 -7.03
C GLU A 323 1.61 -8.74 -8.27
N ARG A 324 2.59 -8.17 -8.93
CA ARG A 324 3.24 -8.58 -10.18
C ARG A 324 4.10 -9.85 -10.06
N HIS A 325 3.73 -10.81 -9.26
CA HIS A 325 4.43 -12.09 -9.20
C HIS A 325 3.59 -13.18 -9.83
N LEU A 326 4.14 -13.76 -10.90
CA LEU A 326 3.64 -14.87 -11.72
C LEU A 326 3.43 -16.20 -10.97
N SER A 327 3.30 -16.18 -9.66
CA SER A 327 2.82 -17.34 -8.92
C SER A 327 1.31 -17.25 -8.82
N VAL A 328 0.64 -18.08 -9.59
CA VAL A 328 -0.80 -18.32 -9.44
C VAL A 328 -1.07 -18.68 -7.97
N PRO A 329 -1.83 -17.90 -7.20
CA PRO A 329 -2.11 -18.21 -5.80
C PRO A 329 -2.77 -19.59 -5.71
N GLN A 330 -2.42 -20.38 -4.69
CA GLN A 330 -3.17 -21.61 -4.40
C GLN A 330 -4.65 -21.23 -4.20
N GLY A 331 -5.53 -21.72 -5.07
CA GLY A 331 -6.95 -21.39 -5.09
C GLY A 331 -7.41 -20.53 -6.26
N ALA A 332 -6.51 -20.16 -7.17
CA ALA A 332 -6.90 -19.53 -8.42
C ALA A 332 -7.85 -20.42 -9.23
N LEU A 333 -8.74 -19.79 -9.98
CA LEU A 333 -9.67 -20.47 -10.89
C LEU A 333 -8.92 -21.45 -11.78
N SER A 334 -9.46 -22.65 -11.94
CA SER A 334 -8.93 -23.58 -12.92
C SER A 334 -8.99 -22.94 -14.31
N ARG A 335 -8.12 -23.39 -15.23
CA ARG A 335 -8.16 -22.94 -16.65
C ARG A 335 -9.58 -23.01 -17.23
N LYS A 336 -10.33 -24.04 -16.87
CA LYS A 336 -11.71 -24.26 -17.31
C LYS A 336 -12.67 -23.20 -16.75
N ASP A 337 -12.50 -22.78 -15.49
CA ASP A 337 -13.31 -21.75 -14.87
C ASP A 337 -12.96 -20.36 -15.40
N ALA A 338 -11.69 -20.10 -15.70
CA ALA A 338 -11.25 -18.86 -16.36
C ALA A 338 -11.79 -18.76 -17.80
N GLU A 339 -11.81 -19.88 -18.56
CA GLU A 339 -12.42 -19.93 -19.89
C GLU A 339 -13.94 -19.74 -19.85
N ARG A 340 -14.62 -20.27 -18.83
CA ARG A 340 -16.04 -20.09 -18.59
C ARG A 340 -16.37 -18.63 -18.23
N ALA A 341 -15.62 -18.04 -17.30
CA ALA A 341 -15.78 -16.64 -16.92
C ALA A 341 -15.58 -15.70 -18.13
N ARG A 342 -14.58 -15.99 -18.98
CA ARG A 342 -14.35 -15.25 -20.22
C ARG A 342 -15.53 -15.36 -21.19
N GLY A 343 -16.13 -16.55 -21.31
CA GLY A 343 -17.33 -16.77 -22.13
C GLY A 343 -18.51 -15.92 -21.67
N LEU A 344 -18.75 -15.86 -20.37
CA LEU A 344 -19.81 -15.06 -19.76
C LEU A 344 -19.61 -13.56 -19.95
N ILE A 345 -18.39 -13.06 -19.78
CA ILE A 345 -18.05 -11.65 -20.08
C ILE A 345 -18.36 -11.33 -21.54
N TRP A 346 -18.01 -12.21 -22.47
CA TRP A 346 -18.30 -12.05 -23.90
C TRP A 346 -19.79 -12.07 -24.21
N GLU A 347 -20.56 -12.92 -23.58
CA GLU A 347 -22.02 -12.94 -23.77
C GLU A 347 -22.65 -11.66 -23.24
N THR A 348 -22.25 -11.16 -22.08
CA THR A 348 -22.70 -9.90 -21.51
C THR A 348 -22.35 -8.72 -22.42
N VAL A 349 -21.11 -8.63 -22.86
CA VAL A 349 -20.65 -7.58 -23.78
C VAL A 349 -21.39 -7.63 -25.10
N ARG A 350 -21.60 -8.81 -25.66
CA ARG A 350 -22.39 -8.97 -26.89
C ARG A 350 -23.86 -8.54 -26.73
N LYS A 351 -24.46 -8.85 -25.57
CA LYS A 351 -25.84 -8.47 -25.27
C LYS A 351 -25.96 -6.95 -25.14
N GLU A 352 -25.04 -6.32 -24.41
CA GLU A 352 -24.99 -4.86 -24.27
C GLU A 352 -24.72 -4.16 -25.63
N LEU A 353 -23.80 -4.71 -26.44
CA LEU A 353 -23.53 -4.20 -27.79
C LEU A 353 -24.71 -4.38 -28.76
N ALA A 354 -25.59 -5.38 -28.55
CA ALA A 354 -26.79 -5.60 -29.35
C ALA A 354 -27.96 -4.71 -28.92
N GLU A 355 -27.99 -4.32 -27.64
CA GLU A 355 -29.06 -3.46 -27.10
C GLU A 355 -28.76 -1.96 -27.29
N ASP A 356 -27.49 -1.54 -27.41
CA ASP A 356 -27.10 -0.14 -27.61
C ASP A 356 -26.54 0.08 -29.03
N ARG A 357 -27.18 0.94 -29.79
CA ARG A 357 -26.85 1.32 -31.16
C ARG A 357 -25.35 1.58 -31.43
N GLU A 358 -24.72 0.50 -31.72
CA GLU A 358 -23.69 0.16 -32.70
C GLU A 358 -22.29 0.76 -32.69
N ALA A 359 -22.06 2.00 -32.85
CA ALA A 359 -20.72 2.45 -33.23
C ALA A 359 -19.94 3.10 -32.10
N GLU A 360 -20.61 3.70 -31.16
CA GLU A 360 -19.98 4.49 -30.11
C GLU A 360 -19.57 3.61 -28.91
N MET A 361 -20.39 2.62 -28.55
CA MET A 361 -20.09 1.67 -27.51
C MET A 361 -18.99 0.71 -27.96
N GLY A 362 -19.03 0.24 -29.20
CA GLY A 362 -17.91 -0.57 -29.75
C GLY A 362 -16.57 0.14 -29.69
N ARG A 363 -16.53 1.45 -29.96
CA ARG A 363 -15.32 2.27 -29.82
C ARG A 363 -14.91 2.46 -28.36
N LYS A 364 -15.86 2.64 -27.44
CA LYS A 364 -15.59 2.75 -26.00
C LYS A 364 -15.06 1.44 -25.43
N VAL A 365 -15.66 0.31 -25.79
CA VAL A 365 -15.24 -1.02 -25.38
C VAL A 365 -13.86 -1.38 -25.95
N ALA A 366 -13.64 -1.12 -27.24
CA ALA A 366 -12.33 -1.35 -27.85
C ALA A 366 -11.23 -0.46 -27.23
N LYS A 367 -11.58 0.77 -26.86
CA LYS A 367 -10.64 1.68 -26.15
C LYS A 367 -10.39 1.26 -24.71
N ALA A 368 -11.38 0.73 -24.01
CA ALA A 368 -11.25 0.17 -22.68
C ALA A 368 -10.44 -1.12 -22.71
N ALA A 369 -10.79 -2.06 -23.61
CA ALA A 369 -10.03 -3.29 -23.82
C ALA A 369 -8.58 -3.03 -24.24
N GLY A 370 -8.34 -2.02 -25.08
CA GLY A 370 -6.99 -1.62 -25.46
C GLY A 370 -6.17 -1.00 -24.30
N LYS A 371 -6.83 -0.35 -23.37
CA LYS A 371 -6.19 0.14 -22.14
C LYS A 371 -5.88 -1.00 -21.16
N GLU A 372 -6.78 -1.94 -21.01
CA GLU A 372 -6.57 -3.13 -20.16
C GLU A 372 -5.52 -4.06 -20.76
N MET A 373 -5.52 -4.26 -22.08
CA MET A 373 -4.46 -5.00 -22.76
C MET A 373 -3.09 -4.34 -22.57
N LYS A 374 -2.98 -3.02 -22.71
CA LYS A 374 -1.74 -2.30 -22.40
C LYS A 374 -1.34 -2.42 -20.94
N PHE A 375 -2.28 -2.37 -20.04
CA PHE A 375 -2.06 -2.57 -18.61
C PHE A 375 -1.55 -3.99 -18.33
N LEU A 376 -2.17 -5.00 -18.92
CA LEU A 376 -1.75 -6.38 -18.81
C LEU A 376 -0.35 -6.61 -19.40
N GLU A 377 -0.05 -6.05 -20.57
CA GLU A 377 1.28 -6.09 -21.19
C GLU A 377 2.35 -5.43 -20.32
N GLN A 378 2.03 -4.28 -19.70
CA GLN A 378 2.93 -3.59 -18.78
C GLN A 378 3.09 -4.31 -17.45
N THR A 379 2.06 -5.03 -17.01
CA THR A 379 2.02 -5.71 -15.71
C THR A 379 2.69 -7.07 -15.76
N PHE A 380 2.47 -7.84 -16.82
CA PHE A 380 2.91 -9.24 -16.93
C PHE A 380 4.08 -9.45 -17.90
N GLY A 381 4.56 -8.40 -18.55
CA GLY A 381 5.58 -8.52 -19.59
C GLY A 381 5.08 -9.34 -20.78
N THR A 382 5.99 -9.80 -21.63
CA THR A 382 5.70 -10.68 -22.77
C THR A 382 5.40 -12.13 -22.35
N VAL A 383 4.51 -12.33 -21.40
CA VAL A 383 3.93 -13.66 -21.20
C VAL A 383 3.07 -13.96 -22.42
N SER A 384 3.38 -15.05 -23.07
CA SER A 384 2.70 -15.50 -24.29
C SER A 384 1.17 -15.40 -24.15
N TYR A 385 0.62 -14.33 -24.66
CA TYR A 385 -0.82 -14.02 -24.70
C TYR A 385 -1.63 -14.93 -25.62
N THR A 386 -1.03 -15.99 -26.14
CA THR A 386 -1.69 -16.96 -27.03
C THR A 386 -2.98 -17.54 -26.44
N HIS A 387 -3.18 -17.36 -25.12
CA HIS A 387 -4.39 -17.84 -24.42
C HIS A 387 -5.34 -16.74 -23.94
N LEU A 388 -4.95 -15.46 -24.08
CA LEU A 388 -5.75 -14.29 -23.68
C LEU A 388 -6.10 -13.37 -24.86
N THR A 389 -5.81 -13.78 -26.09
CA THR A 389 -6.28 -13.03 -27.26
C THR A 389 -7.79 -13.02 -27.28
N LEU A 390 -8.35 -11.85 -27.07
CA LEU A 390 -9.72 -11.56 -27.46
C LEU A 390 -9.87 -11.96 -28.94
N PRO A 391 -10.88 -12.75 -29.31
CA PRO A 391 -11.19 -12.95 -30.72
C PRO A 391 -11.30 -11.59 -31.36
N THR A 392 -10.57 -11.37 -32.42
CA THR A 392 -10.56 -10.12 -33.18
C THR A 392 -12.00 -9.76 -33.54
N ILE A 393 -12.51 -8.68 -32.97
CA ILE A 393 -13.85 -8.14 -33.22
C ILE A 393 -13.92 -7.51 -34.65
N TYR A 394 -12.91 -7.73 -35.48
CA TYR A 394 -12.77 -7.10 -36.80
C TYR A 394 -13.07 -8.02 -37.96
N SER A 395 -14.06 -8.89 -37.81
CA SER A 395 -14.60 -9.58 -38.96
C SER A 395 -16.13 -9.74 -38.81
N VAL A 396 -16.84 -8.62 -38.89
CA VAL A 396 -18.11 -8.46 -39.59
C VAL A 396 -18.24 -6.99 -39.97
#